data_6f63716cc0983c1a408a332992244789
#
_entry.id   6f63716cc0983c1a408a332992244789
#
_cell.length_a   1.000
_cell.length_b   1.000
_cell.length_c   1.000
_cell.angle_alpha   90.00
_cell.angle_beta   90.00
_cell.angle_gamma   90.00
#
_symmetry.space_group_name_H-M   'P 1'
#
loop_
_entity.id
_entity.type
_entity.pdbx_description
1 polymer ?
#
loop_
_entity_poly.entity_id
_entity_poly.type
_entity_poly.pdbx_seq_one_letter_code
_entity_poly.pdbx_strand_id
1 'polypeptide(L)'
;MCYNLPMENTKNLPKSKSNTKPKISFKAKTQRARAKLLSSYYGNPIRDMKLICVTGTSGKATVAHFVHEILRSAGQHVAVLASDGSIKTSVLHKFFSEAWKAGSNYCVVTAPADALKNNVFYGLPIHVAALTDFLSPSLTTPTPESFLESESTLFQMNPEIVVLNEDDANYPDFSKFVGTEQTLTYGTARSSTIRIDSAKLYKKGTEANFSLGSNHFTCASFLTGETVVSYMACAAAIATSLHISTDTISEGIANYNPDNVTAA
;
A
#
# COMPACT_ATOMS: atom_id res chain seq x y z
N MET A 1 19.11 8.64 61.65
CA MET A 1 20.28 8.17 60.88
C MET A 1 19.98 8.45 59.41
N CYS A 2 20.55 9.52 58.89
CA CYS A 2 20.41 9.89 57.49
C CYS A 2 21.60 9.31 56.74
N TYR A 3 21.35 8.45 55.76
CA TYR A 3 22.39 7.95 54.86
C TYR A 3 22.43 8.88 53.63
N ASN A 4 23.55 9.63 53.46
CA ASN A 4 23.92 10.32 52.26
C ASN A 4 24.39 9.29 51.20
N LEU A 5 23.74 9.28 50.02
CA LEU A 5 24.23 8.61 48.85
C LEU A 5 24.99 9.65 47.97
N PRO A 6 26.12 9.32 47.36
CA PRO A 6 26.93 10.22 46.59
C PRO A 6 26.28 10.52 45.21
N MET A 7 26.33 11.79 44.81
CA MET A 7 25.94 12.23 43.48
C MET A 7 26.92 11.69 42.43
N GLU A 8 26.45 10.79 41.58
CA GLU A 8 27.20 10.32 40.41
C GLU A 8 27.14 11.35 39.27
N ASN A 9 28.26 11.55 38.70
CA ASN A 9 28.71 12.51 37.73
C ASN A 9 27.96 12.41 36.39
N THR A 10 27.06 13.37 36.08
CA THR A 10 26.41 13.51 34.78
C THR A 10 27.34 14.14 33.74
N LYS A 11 28.34 13.41 33.25
CA LYS A 11 29.14 13.78 32.09
C LYS A 11 29.31 12.57 31.22
N ASN A 12 28.33 12.30 30.33
CA ASN A 12 28.48 11.64 29.04
C ASN A 12 27.10 11.36 28.42
N LEU A 13 26.41 12.45 28.05
CA LEU A 13 25.36 12.34 27.04
C LEU A 13 26.04 12.22 25.67
N PRO A 14 25.75 11.18 24.85
CA PRO A 14 26.25 11.13 23.48
C PRO A 14 25.67 12.30 22.70
N LYS A 15 26.56 13.11 22.11
CA LYS A 15 26.21 14.23 21.22
C LYS A 15 25.29 13.73 20.12
N SER A 16 24.15 14.36 19.94
CA SER A 16 23.21 14.12 18.86
C SER A 16 23.95 13.98 17.53
N LYS A 17 23.73 12.86 16.85
CA LYS A 17 24.27 12.65 15.49
C LYS A 17 23.74 13.79 14.60
N SER A 18 24.66 14.52 14.02
CA SER A 18 24.43 15.60 13.07
C SER A 18 23.47 15.14 11.97
N ASN A 19 22.47 15.98 11.72
CA ASN A 19 21.41 15.81 10.71
C ASN A 19 21.98 16.02 9.29
N THR A 20 22.92 15.17 8.87
CA THR A 20 23.44 15.13 7.50
C THR A 20 22.44 14.36 6.63
N LYS A 21 21.68 15.10 5.80
CA LYS A 21 20.82 14.51 4.78
C LYS A 21 21.63 13.46 3.99
N PRO A 22 21.15 12.22 3.83
CA PRO A 22 21.89 11.17 3.14
C PRO A 22 22.24 11.64 1.72
N LYS A 23 23.53 11.49 1.32
CA LYS A 23 23.98 11.84 -0.03
C LYS A 23 23.32 10.92 -1.04
N ILE A 24 22.40 11.47 -1.84
CA ILE A 24 21.71 10.75 -2.91
C ILE A 24 22.76 10.27 -3.92
N SER A 25 22.78 8.96 -4.22
CA SER A 25 23.72 8.37 -5.18
C SER A 25 23.53 8.93 -6.60
N PHE A 26 24.58 8.93 -7.42
CA PHE A 26 24.50 9.38 -8.82
C PHE A 26 23.42 8.60 -9.60
N LYS A 27 23.35 7.27 -9.41
CA LYS A 27 22.32 6.40 -10.00
C LYS A 27 20.91 6.85 -9.64
N ALA A 28 20.64 7.16 -8.37
CA ALA A 28 19.33 7.63 -7.92
C ALA A 28 18.98 9.01 -8.52
N LYS A 29 19.95 9.92 -8.65
CA LYS A 29 19.73 11.21 -9.33
C LYS A 29 19.32 11.03 -10.79
N THR A 30 20.00 10.15 -11.52
CA THR A 30 19.68 9.86 -12.93
C THR A 30 18.29 9.22 -13.08
N GLN A 31 17.94 8.28 -12.21
CA GLN A 31 16.61 7.64 -12.19
C GLN A 31 15.50 8.67 -11.93
N ARG A 32 15.67 9.57 -10.94
CA ARG A 32 14.74 10.64 -10.63
C ARG A 32 14.59 11.65 -11.77
N ALA A 33 15.70 12.01 -12.43
CA ALA A 33 15.66 12.88 -13.61
C ALA A 33 14.87 12.23 -14.76
N ARG A 34 15.10 10.92 -15.01
CA ARG A 34 14.37 10.15 -16.01
C ARG A 34 12.87 10.09 -15.70
N ALA A 35 12.48 9.86 -14.45
CA ALA A 35 11.07 9.84 -14.06
C ALA A 35 10.40 11.18 -14.35
N LYS A 36 11.04 12.30 -13.99
CA LYS A 36 10.53 13.66 -14.28
C LYS A 36 10.40 13.94 -15.78
N LEU A 37 11.40 13.56 -16.58
CA LEU A 37 11.37 13.75 -18.04
C LEU A 37 10.24 12.96 -18.70
N LEU A 38 10.05 11.69 -18.32
CA LEU A 38 8.98 10.86 -18.84
C LEU A 38 7.61 11.39 -18.41
N SER A 39 7.45 11.80 -17.16
CA SER A 39 6.23 12.43 -16.67
C SER A 39 5.87 13.66 -17.51
N SER A 40 6.85 14.55 -17.79
CA SER A 40 6.65 15.72 -18.62
C SER A 40 6.35 15.36 -20.08
N TYR A 41 7.05 14.36 -20.65
CA TYR A 41 6.82 13.90 -22.03
C TYR A 41 5.40 13.39 -22.25
N TYR A 42 4.84 12.69 -21.29
CA TYR A 42 3.45 12.21 -21.34
C TYR A 42 2.42 13.24 -20.86
N GLY A 43 2.81 14.49 -20.55
CA GLY A 43 1.91 15.56 -20.15
C GLY A 43 1.39 15.49 -18.70
N ASN A 44 2.03 14.67 -17.83
CA ASN A 44 1.64 14.48 -16.43
C ASN A 44 0.17 14.09 -16.20
N PRO A 45 -0.41 13.15 -16.94
CA PRO A 45 -1.85 12.84 -16.90
C PRO A 45 -2.32 12.36 -15.52
N ILE A 46 -1.41 11.82 -14.71
CA ILE A 46 -1.75 11.33 -13.38
C ILE A 46 -2.18 12.45 -12.40
N ARG A 47 -1.94 13.71 -12.71
CA ARG A 47 -2.41 14.82 -11.87
C ARG A 47 -3.92 15.00 -11.87
N ASP A 48 -4.56 14.54 -12.93
CA ASP A 48 -6.02 14.62 -13.11
C ASP A 48 -6.72 13.33 -12.65
N MET A 49 -5.95 12.37 -12.14
CA MET A 49 -6.44 11.07 -11.67
C MET A 49 -5.96 10.80 -10.23
N LYS A 50 -6.70 10.00 -9.48
CA LYS A 50 -6.29 9.53 -8.17
C LYS A 50 -5.44 8.27 -8.29
N LEU A 51 -4.18 8.35 -7.86
CA LEU A 51 -3.24 7.23 -7.89
C LEU A 51 -3.30 6.44 -6.58
N ILE A 52 -3.62 5.16 -6.67
CA ILE A 52 -3.62 4.21 -5.57
C ILE A 52 -2.46 3.24 -5.80
N CYS A 53 -1.50 3.21 -4.88
CA CYS A 53 -0.34 2.32 -4.94
C CYS A 53 -0.43 1.24 -3.87
N VAL A 54 -0.28 -0.01 -4.28
CA VAL A 54 -0.33 -1.18 -3.39
C VAL A 54 1.03 -1.85 -3.36
N THR A 55 1.67 -1.91 -2.19
CA THR A 55 2.95 -2.55 -1.96
C THR A 55 2.85 -3.69 -0.94
N GLY A 56 3.92 -4.44 -0.72
CA GLY A 56 4.00 -5.59 0.19
C GLY A 56 4.67 -6.80 -0.46
N THR A 57 4.88 -7.85 0.31
CA THR A 57 5.54 -9.09 -0.17
C THR A 57 4.60 -9.94 -1.02
N SER A 58 3.34 -10.11 -0.61
CA SER A 58 2.34 -10.89 -1.34
C SER A 58 1.00 -10.16 -1.44
N GLY A 59 0.08 -10.66 -2.27
CA GLY A 59 -1.27 -10.16 -2.39
C GLY A 59 -1.46 -8.81 -3.09
N LYS A 60 -0.41 -8.11 -3.50
CA LYS A 60 -0.50 -6.81 -4.20
C LYS A 60 -1.45 -6.81 -5.38
N ALA A 61 -1.29 -7.77 -6.28
CA ALA A 61 -2.13 -7.90 -7.46
C ALA A 61 -3.60 -8.21 -7.09
N THR A 62 -3.82 -9.10 -6.14
CA THR A 62 -5.15 -9.43 -5.63
C THR A 62 -5.85 -8.21 -5.03
N VAL A 63 -5.17 -7.47 -4.16
CA VAL A 63 -5.72 -6.24 -3.56
C VAL A 63 -5.99 -5.20 -4.64
N ALA A 64 -5.07 -5.02 -5.61
CA ALA A 64 -5.28 -4.07 -6.70
C ALA A 64 -6.52 -4.41 -7.54
N HIS A 65 -6.77 -5.69 -7.80
CA HIS A 65 -7.97 -6.13 -8.52
C HIS A 65 -9.23 -6.02 -7.68
N PHE A 66 -9.20 -6.32 -6.37
CA PHE A 66 -10.33 -6.06 -5.50
C PHE A 66 -10.70 -4.57 -5.50
N VAL A 67 -9.71 -3.68 -5.35
CA VAL A 67 -9.94 -2.23 -5.40
C VAL A 67 -10.48 -1.80 -6.76
N HIS A 68 -9.97 -2.36 -7.85
CA HIS A 68 -10.50 -2.11 -9.20
C HIS A 68 -11.99 -2.47 -9.30
N GLU A 69 -12.40 -3.66 -8.86
CA GLU A 69 -13.80 -4.10 -8.94
C GLU A 69 -14.70 -3.30 -7.98
N ILE A 70 -14.22 -2.95 -6.78
CA ILE A 70 -14.95 -2.06 -5.86
C ILE A 70 -15.20 -0.71 -6.49
N LEU A 71 -14.19 -0.09 -7.11
CA LEU A 71 -14.32 1.20 -7.78
C LEU A 71 -15.28 1.11 -8.98
N ARG A 72 -15.24 0.02 -9.74
CA ARG A 72 -16.19 -0.23 -10.84
C ARG A 72 -17.62 -0.38 -10.32
N SER A 73 -17.83 -1.12 -9.24
CA SER A 73 -19.16 -1.25 -8.59
C SER A 73 -19.67 0.10 -8.04
N ALA A 74 -18.74 1.00 -7.67
CA ALA A 74 -19.06 2.38 -7.30
C ALA A 74 -19.29 3.32 -8.51
N GLY A 75 -19.34 2.79 -9.75
CA GLY A 75 -19.56 3.58 -10.96
C GLY A 75 -18.35 4.43 -11.39
N GLN A 76 -17.14 4.13 -10.90
CA GLN A 76 -15.94 4.88 -11.24
C GLN A 76 -15.24 4.31 -12.49
N HIS A 77 -14.62 5.20 -13.26
CA HIS A 77 -13.72 4.81 -14.36
C HIS A 77 -12.33 4.57 -13.79
N VAL A 78 -11.88 3.33 -13.78
CA VAL A 78 -10.62 2.92 -13.14
C VAL A 78 -9.77 2.09 -14.09
N ALA A 79 -8.48 2.36 -14.10
CA ALA A 79 -7.48 1.54 -14.77
C ALA A 79 -6.61 0.83 -13.72
N VAL A 80 -6.21 -0.41 -14.00
CA VAL A 80 -5.36 -1.21 -13.12
C VAL A 80 -4.10 -1.66 -13.83
N LEU A 81 -2.95 -1.51 -13.17
CA LEU A 81 -1.67 -2.09 -13.57
C LEU A 81 -1.18 -2.98 -12.43
N ALA A 82 -1.58 -4.23 -12.44
CA ALA A 82 -1.18 -5.23 -11.47
C ALA A 82 -0.03 -6.07 -12.04
N SER A 83 1.13 -6.00 -11.41
CA SER A 83 2.30 -6.78 -11.77
C SER A 83 3.03 -7.24 -10.52
N ASP A 84 3.37 -8.50 -10.44
CA ASP A 84 4.23 -9.05 -9.38
C ASP A 84 5.72 -8.89 -9.71
N GLY A 85 6.03 -8.53 -10.94
CA GLY A 85 7.38 -8.29 -11.43
C GLY A 85 7.79 -6.82 -11.44
N SER A 86 9.01 -6.56 -11.89
CA SER A 86 9.56 -5.20 -11.99
C SER A 86 8.80 -4.36 -13.03
N ILE A 87 8.38 -3.17 -12.62
CA ILE A 87 7.76 -2.18 -13.51
C ILE A 87 8.81 -1.16 -13.97
N LYS A 88 8.88 -0.90 -15.28
CA LYS A 88 9.75 0.15 -15.83
C LYS A 88 9.04 1.50 -15.81
N THR A 89 9.79 2.57 -15.54
CA THR A 89 9.24 3.94 -15.53
C THR A 89 8.48 4.28 -16.82
N SER A 90 8.99 3.86 -17.99
CA SER A 90 8.31 4.13 -19.28
C SER A 90 6.97 3.39 -19.40
N VAL A 91 6.88 2.16 -18.90
CA VAL A 91 5.63 1.39 -18.90
C VAL A 91 4.59 2.07 -18.02
N LEU A 92 4.99 2.50 -16.81
CA LEU A 92 4.11 3.18 -15.88
C LEU A 92 3.55 4.50 -16.45
N HIS A 93 4.41 5.35 -17.02
CA HIS A 93 3.95 6.63 -17.60
C HIS A 93 3.11 6.43 -18.87
N LYS A 94 3.42 5.42 -19.69
CA LYS A 94 2.59 5.03 -20.83
C LYS A 94 1.20 4.61 -20.36
N PHE A 95 1.13 3.75 -19.35
CA PHE A 95 -0.13 3.31 -18.72
C PHE A 95 -0.97 4.52 -18.25
N PHE A 96 -0.38 5.48 -17.54
CA PHE A 96 -1.11 6.67 -17.10
C PHE A 96 -1.66 7.47 -18.27
N SER A 97 -0.89 7.61 -19.37
CA SER A 97 -1.37 8.31 -20.56
C SER A 97 -2.54 7.59 -21.24
N GLU A 98 -2.49 6.27 -21.31
CA GLU A 98 -3.57 5.44 -21.87
C GLU A 98 -4.82 5.47 -20.99
N ALA A 99 -4.66 5.34 -19.67
CA ALA A 99 -5.75 5.44 -18.71
C ALA A 99 -6.47 6.80 -18.78
N TRP A 100 -5.71 7.89 -18.83
CA TRP A 100 -6.27 9.24 -18.95
C TRP A 100 -7.06 9.43 -20.26
N LYS A 101 -6.50 8.96 -21.37
CA LYS A 101 -7.19 9.00 -22.68
C LYS A 101 -8.48 8.17 -22.70
N ALA A 102 -8.52 7.09 -21.91
CA ALA A 102 -9.70 6.26 -21.73
C ALA A 102 -10.73 6.87 -20.76
N GLY A 103 -10.45 8.06 -20.19
CA GLY A 103 -11.34 8.75 -19.26
C GLY A 103 -11.32 8.19 -17.83
N SER A 104 -10.25 7.47 -17.45
CA SER A 104 -10.11 6.99 -16.07
C SER A 104 -9.89 8.15 -15.11
N ASN A 105 -10.56 8.11 -13.96
CA ASN A 105 -10.36 9.04 -12.86
C ASN A 105 -9.61 8.40 -11.68
N TYR A 106 -9.39 7.09 -11.73
CA TYR A 106 -8.56 6.34 -10.80
C TYR A 106 -7.56 5.46 -11.54
N CYS A 107 -6.36 5.35 -10.97
CA CYS A 107 -5.34 4.38 -11.36
C CYS A 107 -4.92 3.56 -10.15
N VAL A 108 -5.07 2.24 -10.22
CA VAL A 108 -4.60 1.30 -9.20
C VAL A 108 -3.35 0.62 -9.72
N VAL A 109 -2.24 0.74 -9.00
CA VAL A 109 -0.93 0.23 -9.44
C VAL A 109 -0.25 -0.53 -8.33
N THR A 110 0.25 -1.73 -8.63
CA THR A 110 1.17 -2.41 -7.72
C THR A 110 2.54 -1.73 -7.73
N ALA A 111 3.16 -1.59 -6.56
CA ALA A 111 4.46 -0.96 -6.38
C ALA A 111 5.47 -1.99 -5.81
N PRO A 112 6.06 -2.86 -6.66
CA PRO A 112 7.03 -3.85 -6.20
C PRO A 112 8.29 -3.19 -5.64
N ALA A 113 8.95 -3.82 -4.65
CA ALA A 113 10.15 -3.34 -3.98
C ALA A 113 11.26 -2.90 -4.96
N ASP A 114 11.48 -3.66 -6.04
CA ASP A 114 12.46 -3.31 -7.06
C ASP A 114 12.12 -2.02 -7.80
N ALA A 115 10.85 -1.76 -8.07
CA ALA A 115 10.41 -0.52 -8.70
C ALA A 115 10.59 0.68 -7.75
N LEU A 116 10.28 0.49 -6.47
CA LEU A 116 10.50 1.50 -5.41
C LEU A 116 11.99 1.81 -5.26
N LYS A 117 12.84 0.80 -5.13
CA LYS A 117 14.30 0.91 -5.06
C LYS A 117 14.89 1.63 -6.28
N ASN A 118 14.29 1.46 -7.45
CA ASN A 118 14.70 2.10 -8.69
C ASN A 118 14.05 3.47 -8.94
N ASN A 119 13.37 4.06 -7.93
CA ASN A 119 12.73 5.37 -7.99
C ASN A 119 11.70 5.50 -9.15
N VAL A 120 11.02 4.42 -9.53
CA VAL A 120 10.02 4.40 -10.62
C VAL A 120 8.85 5.32 -10.30
N PHE A 121 8.44 5.38 -9.04
CA PHE A 121 7.32 6.19 -8.54
C PHE A 121 7.71 7.60 -8.11
N TYR A 122 8.97 7.99 -8.28
CA TYR A 122 9.48 9.27 -7.78
C TYR A 122 8.75 10.48 -8.39
N GLY A 123 8.19 11.32 -7.51
CA GLY A 123 7.51 12.56 -7.89
C GLY A 123 6.09 12.39 -8.39
N LEU A 124 5.51 11.19 -8.28
CA LEU A 124 4.09 10.96 -8.56
C LEU A 124 3.23 11.45 -7.40
N PRO A 125 2.07 12.06 -7.65
CA PRO A 125 1.09 12.41 -6.62
C PRO A 125 0.35 11.14 -6.20
N ILE A 126 0.73 10.54 -5.07
CA ILE A 126 0.08 9.32 -4.57
C ILE A 126 -1.08 9.73 -3.68
N HIS A 127 -2.30 9.34 -4.05
CA HIS A 127 -3.48 9.59 -3.24
C HIS A 127 -3.60 8.58 -2.10
N VAL A 128 -3.46 7.27 -2.40
CA VAL A 128 -3.46 6.21 -1.38
C VAL A 128 -2.23 5.32 -1.55
N ALA A 129 -1.50 5.09 -0.48
CA ALA A 129 -0.45 4.07 -0.39
C ALA A 129 -0.89 2.99 0.59
N ALA A 130 -0.90 1.74 0.15
CA ALA A 130 -1.31 0.61 0.97
C ALA A 130 -0.23 -0.47 1.05
N LEU A 131 -0.05 -1.04 2.25
CA LEU A 131 0.79 -2.20 2.52
C LEU A 131 -0.11 -3.42 2.72
N THR A 132 0.09 -4.48 1.92
CA THR A 132 -0.67 -5.73 2.07
C THR A 132 -0.16 -6.56 3.22
N ASP A 133 1.11 -6.90 3.19
CA ASP A 133 1.80 -7.65 4.22
C ASP A 133 3.32 -7.44 4.09
N PHE A 134 4.03 -7.74 5.15
CA PHE A 134 5.49 -7.78 5.16
C PHE A 134 5.93 -9.14 5.71
N LEU A 135 5.78 -10.19 4.91
CA LEU A 135 6.31 -11.49 5.26
C LEU A 135 7.84 -11.44 5.16
N SER A 136 8.53 -11.86 6.21
CA SER A 136 10.00 -12.01 6.16
C SER A 136 10.37 -12.84 4.94
N PRO A 137 11.23 -12.33 4.03
CA PRO A 137 11.63 -13.08 2.85
C PRO A 137 12.26 -14.40 3.29
N SER A 138 11.91 -15.47 2.62
CA SER A 138 12.60 -16.76 2.78
C SER A 138 14.10 -16.57 2.49
N LEU A 139 14.94 -17.37 3.11
CA LEU A 139 16.42 -17.33 3.17
C LEU A 139 17.20 -17.11 1.85
N THR A 140 16.55 -16.86 0.73
CA THR A 140 17.16 -16.73 -0.61
C THR A 140 17.06 -15.33 -1.23
N THR A 141 16.54 -14.32 -0.53
CA THR A 141 16.29 -12.96 -1.06
C THR A 141 16.95 -11.86 -0.21
N PRO A 142 17.04 -10.61 -0.66
CA PRO A 142 17.74 -9.53 0.05
C PRO A 142 17.34 -9.45 1.51
N THR A 143 18.24 -9.00 2.37
CA THR A 143 18.04 -8.94 3.82
C THR A 143 16.71 -8.26 4.17
N PRO A 144 16.01 -8.70 5.24
CA PRO A 144 14.75 -8.09 5.68
C PRO A 144 14.83 -6.56 5.78
N GLU A 145 15.96 -6.03 6.23
CA GLU A 145 16.20 -4.58 6.35
C GLU A 145 16.20 -3.86 5.00
N SER A 146 16.83 -4.44 3.97
CA SER A 146 16.86 -3.82 2.64
C SER A 146 15.50 -3.86 1.94
N PHE A 147 14.66 -4.83 2.28
CA PHE A 147 13.30 -4.94 1.81
C PHE A 147 12.40 -3.93 2.50
N LEU A 148 12.48 -3.83 3.83
CA LEU A 148 11.79 -2.81 4.62
C LEU A 148 12.14 -1.40 4.15
N GLU A 149 13.42 -1.12 3.90
CA GLU A 149 13.88 0.16 3.36
C GLU A 149 13.25 0.47 2.00
N SER A 150 13.16 -0.53 1.13
CA SER A 150 12.58 -0.37 -0.21
C SER A 150 11.07 -0.10 -0.15
N GLU A 151 10.32 -0.89 0.61
CA GLU A 151 8.87 -0.76 0.75
C GLU A 151 8.49 0.56 1.46
N SER A 152 9.24 0.96 2.50
CA SER A 152 9.02 2.23 3.22
C SER A 152 9.19 3.46 2.32
N THR A 153 9.93 3.33 1.21
CA THR A 153 10.11 4.44 0.25
C THR A 153 8.77 4.96 -0.28
N LEU A 154 7.76 4.10 -0.47
CA LEU A 154 6.43 4.51 -0.92
C LEU A 154 5.78 5.49 0.07
N PHE A 155 5.87 5.18 1.36
CA PHE A 155 5.28 5.99 2.43
C PHE A 155 6.04 7.30 2.66
N GLN A 156 7.34 7.33 2.37
CA GLN A 156 8.18 8.54 2.42
C GLN A 156 7.91 9.51 1.26
N MET A 157 7.13 9.12 0.26
CA MET A 157 6.71 9.99 -0.85
C MET A 157 5.55 10.92 -0.49
N ASN A 158 5.14 10.98 0.78
CA ASN A 158 4.03 11.76 1.32
C ASN A 158 2.70 11.49 0.60
N PRO A 159 2.21 10.24 0.59
CA PRO A 159 0.87 9.94 0.12
C PRO A 159 -0.16 10.71 0.97
N GLU A 160 -1.30 11.05 0.38
CA GLU A 160 -2.38 11.74 1.11
C GLU A 160 -3.01 10.83 2.16
N ILE A 161 -3.13 9.54 1.86
CA ILE A 161 -3.71 8.52 2.74
C ILE A 161 -2.80 7.29 2.75
N VAL A 162 -2.68 6.68 3.92
CA VAL A 162 -1.92 5.44 4.11
C VAL A 162 -2.82 4.35 4.68
N VAL A 163 -2.66 3.12 4.19
CA VAL A 163 -3.36 1.93 4.67
C VAL A 163 -2.32 0.90 5.12
N LEU A 164 -2.37 0.51 6.40
CA LEU A 164 -1.43 -0.41 7.03
C LEU A 164 -2.13 -1.60 7.68
N ASN A 165 -1.44 -2.73 7.71
CA ASN A 165 -1.85 -3.94 8.43
C ASN A 165 -1.38 -3.88 9.88
N GLU A 166 -2.29 -3.81 10.87
CA GLU A 166 -1.94 -3.83 12.29
C GLU A 166 -1.50 -5.22 12.79
N ASP A 167 -1.86 -6.28 12.09
CA ASP A 167 -1.46 -7.66 12.43
C ASP A 167 -0.04 -7.97 11.92
N ASP A 168 0.57 -7.09 11.10
CA ASP A 168 1.93 -7.26 10.61
C ASP A 168 2.95 -6.97 11.71
N ALA A 169 3.91 -7.88 11.93
CA ALA A 169 4.96 -7.72 12.93
C ALA A 169 5.82 -6.45 12.73
N ASN A 170 5.90 -5.94 11.50
CA ASN A 170 6.66 -4.74 11.14
C ASN A 170 5.78 -3.47 11.11
N TYR A 171 4.50 -3.57 11.48
CA TYR A 171 3.61 -2.40 11.59
C TYR A 171 4.23 -1.23 12.37
N PRO A 172 4.90 -1.45 13.55
CA PRO A 172 5.52 -0.36 14.29
C PRO A 172 6.63 0.38 13.52
N ASP A 173 7.30 -0.30 12.57
CA ASP A 173 8.35 0.31 11.75
C ASP A 173 7.76 1.12 10.60
N PHE A 174 6.72 0.63 9.93
CA PHE A 174 6.02 1.38 8.88
C PHE A 174 5.27 2.60 9.44
N SER A 175 4.64 2.48 10.60
CA SER A 175 3.90 3.57 11.24
C SER A 175 4.77 4.79 11.57
N LYS A 176 6.09 4.60 11.75
CA LYS A 176 7.05 5.70 11.99
C LYS A 176 7.22 6.63 10.78
N PHE A 177 6.91 6.16 9.58
CA PHE A 177 7.06 6.94 8.34
C PHE A 177 5.80 7.75 8.01
N VAL A 178 4.73 7.60 8.78
CA VAL A 178 3.41 8.15 8.45
C VAL A 178 2.90 9.05 9.56
N GLY A 179 2.27 10.17 9.19
CA GLY A 179 1.51 10.99 10.12
C GLY A 179 0.19 10.29 10.52
N THR A 180 -0.25 10.45 11.76
CA THR A 180 -1.43 9.75 12.31
C THR A 180 -2.77 10.20 11.71
N GLU A 181 -2.85 11.41 11.14
CA GLU A 181 -4.12 12.03 10.73
C GLU A 181 -4.74 11.41 9.46
N GLN A 182 -3.95 10.69 8.67
CA GLN A 182 -4.38 10.14 7.38
C GLN A 182 -4.06 8.63 7.25
N THR A 183 -3.98 7.94 8.38
CA THR A 183 -3.69 6.51 8.40
C THR A 183 -4.95 5.73 8.73
N LEU A 184 -5.35 4.84 7.83
CA LEU A 184 -6.34 3.79 8.08
C LEU A 184 -5.60 2.48 8.33
N THR A 185 -6.15 1.66 9.22
CA THR A 185 -5.57 0.36 9.55
C THR A 185 -6.57 -0.75 9.29
N TYR A 186 -6.06 -1.94 9.08
CA TYR A 186 -6.88 -3.14 9.04
C TYR A 186 -6.19 -4.27 9.79
N GLY A 187 -6.97 -5.23 10.30
CA GLY A 187 -6.46 -6.35 11.09
C GLY A 187 -7.49 -6.88 12.07
N THR A 188 -7.04 -7.74 12.98
CA THR A 188 -7.88 -8.36 14.02
C THR A 188 -7.97 -7.51 15.29
N ALA A 189 -7.12 -6.50 15.43
CA ALA A 189 -7.10 -5.63 16.61
C ALA A 189 -8.40 -4.78 16.69
N ARG A 190 -8.82 -4.50 17.94
CA ARG A 190 -10.00 -3.64 18.18
C ARG A 190 -9.81 -2.20 17.70
N SER A 191 -8.57 -1.76 17.60
CA SER A 191 -8.17 -0.43 17.12
C SER A 191 -8.24 -0.29 15.61
N SER A 192 -8.25 -1.40 14.87
CA SER A 192 -8.22 -1.38 13.41
C SER A 192 -9.45 -0.68 12.84
N THR A 193 -9.23 0.20 11.85
CA THR A 193 -10.30 0.89 11.13
C THR A 193 -11.24 -0.11 10.45
N ILE A 194 -10.67 -1.08 9.73
CA ILE A 194 -11.39 -2.26 9.24
C ILE A 194 -10.95 -3.45 10.07
N ARG A 195 -11.83 -3.86 11.00
CA ARG A 195 -11.54 -5.00 11.85
C ARG A 195 -12.06 -6.29 11.22
N ILE A 196 -11.22 -7.31 11.23
CA ILE A 196 -11.57 -8.67 10.86
C ILE A 196 -12.20 -9.34 12.07
N ASP A 197 -13.51 -9.63 12.00
CA ASP A 197 -14.25 -10.25 13.11
C ASP A 197 -14.24 -11.77 13.06
N SER A 198 -14.44 -12.33 11.87
CA SER A 198 -14.41 -13.78 11.65
C SER A 198 -14.29 -14.12 10.17
N ALA A 199 -13.86 -15.33 9.87
CA ALA A 199 -13.80 -15.83 8.49
C ALA A 199 -14.23 -17.29 8.42
N LYS A 200 -14.77 -17.68 7.26
CA LYS A 200 -15.09 -19.06 6.87
C LYS A 200 -14.43 -19.38 5.56
N LEU A 201 -13.62 -20.41 5.55
CA LEU A 201 -12.91 -20.89 4.37
C LEU A 201 -13.68 -22.04 3.76
N TYR A 202 -14.01 -21.91 2.48
CA TYR A 202 -14.69 -22.94 1.70
C TYR A 202 -13.75 -23.53 0.65
N LYS A 203 -14.11 -24.67 0.08
CA LYS A 203 -13.35 -25.28 -1.02
C LYS A 203 -13.26 -24.37 -2.27
N LYS A 204 -14.23 -23.50 -2.45
CA LYS A 204 -14.36 -22.60 -3.63
C LYS A 204 -14.64 -21.17 -3.23
N GLY A 205 -13.95 -20.66 -2.23
CA GLY A 205 -14.09 -19.27 -1.82
C GLY A 205 -13.81 -19.02 -0.35
N THR A 206 -13.86 -17.76 0.02
CA THR A 206 -13.66 -17.29 1.38
C THR A 206 -14.76 -16.26 1.70
N GLU A 207 -15.37 -16.37 2.86
CA GLU A 207 -16.32 -15.41 3.40
C GLU A 207 -15.73 -14.83 4.70
N ALA A 208 -15.79 -13.51 4.87
CA ALA A 208 -15.30 -12.87 6.07
C ALA A 208 -16.24 -11.75 6.52
N ASN A 209 -16.38 -11.61 7.85
CA ASN A 209 -17.12 -10.55 8.49
C ASN A 209 -16.18 -9.47 9.00
N PHE A 210 -16.53 -8.25 8.73
CA PHE A 210 -15.74 -7.06 9.08
C PHE A 210 -16.57 -6.06 9.86
N SER A 211 -15.87 -5.24 10.65
CA SER A 211 -16.44 -4.07 11.31
C SER A 211 -15.74 -2.79 10.87
N LEU A 212 -16.53 -1.74 10.61
CA LEU A 212 -16.09 -0.36 10.44
C LEU A 212 -16.81 0.49 11.49
N GLY A 213 -16.14 0.75 12.62
CA GLY A 213 -16.80 1.33 13.80
C GLY A 213 -17.94 0.43 14.30
N SER A 214 -19.18 0.97 14.31
CA SER A 214 -20.40 0.22 14.67
C SER A 214 -21.07 -0.49 13.48
N ASN A 215 -20.59 -0.26 12.27
CA ASN A 215 -21.16 -0.89 11.08
C ASN A 215 -20.49 -2.24 10.83
N HIS A 216 -21.29 -3.28 10.56
CA HIS A 216 -20.84 -4.64 10.27
C HIS A 216 -21.21 -5.00 8.84
N PHE A 217 -20.30 -5.64 8.12
CA PHE A 217 -20.52 -6.08 6.75
C PHE A 217 -19.79 -7.39 6.45
N THR A 218 -20.27 -8.09 5.45
CA THR A 218 -19.72 -9.38 5.04
C THR A 218 -19.22 -9.29 3.61
N CYS A 219 -18.01 -9.79 3.35
CA CYS A 219 -17.48 -9.94 2.01
C CYS A 219 -17.29 -11.43 1.69
N ALA A 220 -17.57 -11.79 0.44
CA ALA A 220 -17.29 -13.12 -0.11
C ALA A 220 -16.41 -13.00 -1.34
N SER A 221 -15.49 -13.94 -1.51
CA SER A 221 -14.57 -14.00 -2.66
C SER A 221 -14.49 -15.42 -3.20
N PHE A 222 -14.31 -15.57 -4.52
CA PHE A 222 -14.00 -16.84 -5.16
C PHE A 222 -12.60 -17.37 -4.82
N LEU A 223 -11.71 -16.52 -4.32
CA LEU A 223 -10.39 -16.91 -3.86
C LEU A 223 -10.48 -17.67 -2.53
N THR A 224 -9.58 -18.64 -2.34
CA THR A 224 -9.52 -19.48 -1.14
C THR A 224 -8.25 -19.24 -0.37
N GLY A 225 -8.33 -19.22 0.97
CA GLY A 225 -7.17 -19.16 1.86
C GLY A 225 -7.28 -18.08 2.93
N GLU A 226 -6.55 -18.26 4.02
CA GLU A 226 -6.55 -17.32 5.15
C GLU A 226 -6.05 -15.93 4.77
N THR A 227 -5.03 -15.85 3.94
CA THR A 227 -4.46 -14.59 3.47
C THR A 227 -5.44 -13.75 2.66
N VAL A 228 -6.43 -14.37 2.01
CA VAL A 228 -7.47 -13.67 1.24
C VAL A 228 -8.31 -12.76 2.14
N VAL A 229 -8.53 -13.15 3.40
CA VAL A 229 -9.25 -12.33 4.39
C VAL A 229 -8.53 -11.00 4.62
N SER A 230 -7.21 -11.05 4.79
CA SER A 230 -6.37 -9.86 4.94
C SER A 230 -6.39 -8.99 3.68
N TYR A 231 -6.38 -9.59 2.49
CA TYR A 231 -6.46 -8.85 1.22
C TYR A 231 -7.81 -8.16 1.03
N MET A 232 -8.91 -8.82 1.42
CA MET A 232 -10.25 -8.20 1.44
C MET A 232 -10.30 -7.02 2.42
N ALA A 233 -9.72 -7.18 3.63
CA ALA A 233 -9.65 -6.12 4.63
C ALA A 233 -8.83 -4.92 4.13
N CYS A 234 -7.69 -5.16 3.49
CA CYS A 234 -6.85 -4.12 2.88
C CYS A 234 -7.63 -3.35 1.80
N ALA A 235 -8.28 -4.07 0.88
CA ALA A 235 -9.08 -3.45 -0.18
C ALA A 235 -10.27 -2.66 0.39
N ALA A 236 -10.93 -3.17 1.44
CA ALA A 236 -12.00 -2.47 2.15
C ALA A 236 -11.48 -1.19 2.83
N ALA A 237 -10.30 -1.21 3.44
CA ALA A 237 -9.69 -0.01 4.05
C ALA A 237 -9.36 1.05 2.99
N ILE A 238 -8.79 0.64 1.83
CA ILE A 238 -8.56 1.54 0.69
C ILE A 238 -9.88 2.15 0.22
N ALA A 239 -10.91 1.35 0.01
CA ALA A 239 -12.22 1.82 -0.46
C ALA A 239 -12.92 2.73 0.56
N THR A 240 -12.80 2.43 1.86
CA THR A 240 -13.29 3.27 2.95
C THR A 240 -12.63 4.66 2.93
N SER A 241 -11.33 4.74 2.67
CA SER A 241 -10.60 6.01 2.54
C SER A 241 -11.11 6.87 1.37
N LEU A 242 -11.75 6.25 0.39
CA LEU A 242 -12.39 6.90 -0.75
C LEU A 242 -13.89 7.15 -0.54
N HIS A 243 -14.41 6.95 0.68
CA HIS A 243 -15.80 7.13 1.08
C HIS A 243 -16.78 6.22 0.33
N ILE A 244 -16.35 5.01 -0.06
CA ILE A 244 -17.22 4.00 -0.68
C ILE A 244 -17.99 3.25 0.42
N SER A 245 -19.27 2.99 0.16
CA SER A 245 -20.14 2.31 1.12
C SER A 245 -19.74 0.84 1.32
N THR A 246 -20.02 0.29 2.50
CA THR A 246 -19.73 -1.12 2.82
C THR A 246 -20.47 -2.10 1.91
N ASP A 247 -21.67 -1.76 1.44
CA ASP A 247 -22.44 -2.58 0.50
C ASP A 247 -21.75 -2.65 -0.86
N THR A 248 -21.25 -1.52 -1.37
CA THR A 248 -20.51 -1.45 -2.63
C THR A 248 -19.14 -2.16 -2.50
N ILE A 249 -18.49 -2.09 -1.33
CA ILE A 249 -17.27 -2.83 -1.04
C ILE A 249 -17.52 -4.34 -1.12
N SER A 250 -18.59 -4.82 -0.47
CA SER A 250 -18.95 -6.23 -0.48
C SER A 250 -19.27 -6.72 -1.90
N GLU A 251 -20.02 -5.94 -2.67
CA GLU A 251 -20.35 -6.23 -4.07
C GLU A 251 -19.10 -6.30 -4.93
N GLY A 252 -18.21 -5.31 -4.85
CA GLY A 252 -17.00 -5.25 -5.67
C GLY A 252 -16.04 -6.41 -5.38
N ILE A 253 -15.87 -6.80 -4.12
CA ILE A 253 -15.06 -7.97 -3.76
C ILE A 253 -15.66 -9.25 -4.33
N ALA A 254 -16.98 -9.40 -4.27
CA ALA A 254 -17.68 -10.57 -4.82
C ALA A 254 -17.61 -10.63 -6.36
N ASN A 255 -17.52 -9.51 -7.04
CA ASN A 255 -17.43 -9.43 -8.50
C ASN A 255 -16.06 -9.84 -9.04
N TYR A 256 -15.01 -9.82 -8.22
CA TYR A 256 -13.69 -10.23 -8.67
C TYR A 256 -13.60 -11.74 -8.87
N ASN A 257 -13.41 -12.15 -10.12
CA ASN A 257 -13.11 -13.53 -10.50
C ASN A 257 -11.75 -13.57 -11.23
N PRO A 258 -10.73 -14.24 -10.67
CA PRO A 258 -9.40 -14.32 -11.30
C PRO A 258 -9.43 -14.98 -12.68
N ASP A 259 -10.39 -15.88 -12.95
CA ASP A 259 -10.52 -16.55 -14.24
C ASP A 259 -10.95 -15.60 -15.37
N ASN A 260 -11.51 -14.44 -15.03
CA ASN A 260 -11.96 -13.40 -15.98
C ASN A 260 -10.89 -12.34 -16.24
N VAL A 261 -9.76 -12.36 -15.52
CA VAL A 261 -8.66 -11.43 -15.73
C VAL A 261 -7.82 -11.93 -16.91
N THR A 262 -8.19 -11.51 -18.12
CA THR A 262 -7.32 -11.64 -19.29
C THR A 262 -6.04 -10.85 -19.03
N ALA A 263 -4.89 -11.53 -19.14
CA ALA A 263 -3.58 -10.89 -19.06
C ALA A 263 -3.52 -9.75 -20.10
N ALA A 264 -3.47 -8.51 -19.60
CA ALA A 264 -3.32 -7.31 -20.42
C ALA A 264 -1.86 -7.08 -20.78
#